data_e65ebba7de82db097723022489850a84
#
_entry.id   e65ebba7de82db097723022489850a84
#
_cell.length_a   1.000
_cell.length_b   1.000
_cell.length_c   1.000
_cell.angle_alpha   90.00
_cell.angle_beta   90.00
_cell.angle_gamma   90.00
#
_symmetry.space_group_name_H-M   'P 1'
#
loop_
_entity.id
_entity.type
_entity.pdbx_description
1 polymer ?
#
loop_
_entity_poly.entity_id
_entity_poly.type
_entity_poly.pdbx_seq_one_letter_code
_entity_poly.pdbx_strand_id
1 'polypeptide(L)'
;MLNEKITPQLEELRRLKAERHSRSAELQQRLFAQFRMRNARGEVRDLNEIFAATPHRVPPAGAGECAAPKLLQYAFTSGLHPVAMAEFWWGASPRSEERLQGEYYPACSSKCGPILRFMLQGLDVEPNPLEKAPLIP
;
A
#
# COMPACT_ATOMS: atom_id res chain seq x y z
N MET A 1 37.93 -11.30 -30.25
CA MET A 1 37.04 -11.84 -31.30
C MET A 1 35.61 -12.05 -30.84
N LEU A 2 35.27 -13.13 -30.13
CA LEU A 2 33.90 -13.30 -29.60
C LEU A 2 33.52 -12.23 -28.59
N ASN A 3 34.44 -11.83 -27.70
CA ASN A 3 34.19 -10.79 -26.72
C ASN A 3 33.93 -9.41 -27.33
N GLU A 4 34.57 -9.07 -28.44
CA GLU A 4 34.35 -7.79 -29.14
C GLU A 4 32.96 -7.69 -29.76
N LYS A 5 32.38 -8.83 -30.16
CA LYS A 5 31.03 -8.87 -30.72
C LYS A 5 29.94 -8.92 -29.64
N ILE A 6 30.24 -9.47 -28.47
CA ILE A 6 29.29 -9.65 -27.38
C ILE A 6 29.20 -8.41 -26.51
N THR A 7 30.30 -7.67 -26.30
CA THR A 7 30.34 -6.48 -25.43
C THR A 7 29.31 -5.42 -25.77
N PRO A 8 29.16 -5.00 -27.06
CA PRO A 8 28.12 -4.02 -27.39
C PRO A 8 26.69 -4.51 -27.10
N GLN A 9 26.43 -5.80 -27.30
CA GLN A 9 25.11 -6.39 -27.00
C GLN A 9 24.84 -6.43 -25.50
N LEU A 10 25.86 -6.71 -24.70
CA LEU A 10 25.75 -6.68 -23.24
C LEU A 10 25.50 -5.26 -22.72
N GLU A 11 26.17 -4.28 -23.27
CA GLU A 11 25.97 -2.86 -22.94
C GLU A 11 24.56 -2.41 -23.30
N GLU A 12 24.07 -2.77 -24.48
CA GLU A 12 22.71 -2.47 -24.91
C GLU A 12 21.69 -3.14 -23.99
N LEU A 13 21.92 -4.38 -23.59
CA LEU A 13 21.05 -5.09 -22.65
C LEU A 13 21.00 -4.40 -21.29
N ARG A 14 22.14 -3.94 -20.78
CA ARG A 14 22.21 -3.17 -19.53
C ARG A 14 21.44 -1.85 -19.65
N ARG A 15 21.61 -1.14 -20.76
CA ARG A 15 20.89 0.10 -21.04
C ARG A 15 19.39 -0.13 -21.06
N LEU A 16 18.93 -1.14 -21.77
CA LEU A 16 17.49 -1.48 -21.84
C LEU A 16 16.91 -1.89 -20.49
N LYS A 17 17.66 -2.63 -19.69
CA LYS A 17 17.23 -2.99 -18.32
C LYS A 17 17.13 -1.76 -17.42
N ALA A 18 18.08 -0.85 -17.49
CA ALA A 18 18.07 0.39 -16.73
C ALA A 18 16.90 1.29 -17.15
N GLU A 19 16.67 1.43 -18.45
CA GLU A 19 15.54 2.20 -18.99
C GLU A 19 14.19 1.60 -18.56
N ARG A 20 14.04 0.29 -18.66
CA ARG A 20 12.83 -0.40 -18.20
C ARG A 20 12.57 -0.15 -16.72
N HIS A 21 13.61 -0.27 -15.89
CA HIS A 21 13.50 -0.02 -14.44
C HIS A 21 13.06 1.42 -14.15
N SER A 22 13.68 2.39 -14.80
CA SER A 22 13.35 3.80 -14.65
C SER A 22 11.92 4.13 -15.07
N ARG A 23 11.49 3.64 -16.25
CA ARG A 23 10.13 3.83 -16.75
C ARG A 23 9.09 3.17 -15.87
N SER A 24 9.38 1.97 -15.39
CA SER A 24 8.49 1.23 -14.48
C SER A 24 8.31 1.96 -13.15
N ALA A 25 9.40 2.45 -12.56
CA ALA A 25 9.34 3.23 -11.33
C ALA A 25 8.57 4.55 -11.50
N GLU A 26 8.79 5.25 -12.60
CA GLU A 26 8.07 6.50 -12.92
C GLU A 26 6.57 6.24 -13.10
N LEU A 27 6.21 5.19 -13.84
CA LEU A 27 4.80 4.81 -14.01
C LEU A 27 4.16 4.45 -12.68
N GLN A 28 4.85 3.71 -11.83
CA GLN A 28 4.37 3.37 -10.50
C GLN A 28 4.06 4.62 -9.65
N GLN A 29 4.95 5.61 -9.66
CA GLN A 29 4.73 6.87 -8.96
C GLN A 29 3.51 7.62 -9.49
N ARG A 30 3.32 7.65 -10.80
CA ARG A 30 2.13 8.26 -11.43
C ARG A 30 0.85 7.55 -11.03
N LEU A 31 0.86 6.22 -10.99
CA LEU A 31 -0.29 5.43 -10.56
C LEU A 31 -0.61 5.70 -9.08
N PHE A 32 0.39 5.73 -8.21
CA PHE A 32 0.17 6.04 -6.79
C PHE A 32 -0.36 7.46 -6.57
N ALA A 33 0.02 8.42 -7.40
CA ALA A 33 -0.53 9.77 -7.34
C ALA A 33 -2.02 9.83 -7.71
N GLN A 34 -2.53 8.85 -8.45
CA GLN A 34 -3.95 8.74 -8.78
C GLN A 34 -4.77 8.09 -7.67
N PHE A 35 -4.16 7.35 -6.76
CA PHE A 35 -4.82 6.79 -5.58
C PHE A 35 -5.00 7.89 -4.52
N ARG A 36 -6.05 8.65 -4.65
CA ARG A 36 -6.40 9.76 -3.74
C ARG A 36 -7.34 9.23 -2.67
N MET A 37 -6.79 9.05 -1.47
CA MET A 37 -7.52 8.53 -0.32
C MET A 37 -8.12 9.66 0.49
N ARG A 38 -9.37 9.49 0.90
CA ARG A 38 -10.10 10.44 1.76
C ARG A 38 -10.15 9.91 3.18
N ASN A 39 -9.94 10.78 4.16
CA ASN A 39 -10.18 10.45 5.56
C ASN A 39 -11.59 10.86 6.01
N ALA A 40 -11.95 10.52 7.25
CA ALA A 40 -13.27 10.84 7.79
C ALA A 40 -13.51 12.35 7.98
N ARG A 41 -12.45 13.16 8.03
CA ARG A 41 -12.55 14.63 8.07
C ARG A 41 -12.78 15.26 6.70
N GLY A 42 -12.69 14.48 5.61
CA GLY A 42 -12.79 14.97 4.25
C GLY A 42 -11.46 15.42 3.62
N GLU A 43 -10.35 15.27 4.34
CA GLU A 43 -9.03 15.55 3.79
C GLU A 43 -8.64 14.46 2.80
N VAL A 44 -7.93 14.85 1.74
CA VAL A 44 -7.51 13.94 0.67
C VAL A 44 -6.00 13.95 0.53
N ARG A 45 -5.38 12.78 0.51
CA ARG A 45 -3.96 12.58 0.20
C ARG A 45 -3.80 11.42 -0.76
N ASP A 46 -2.86 11.53 -1.69
CA ASP A 46 -2.48 10.41 -2.52
C ASP A 46 -1.55 9.44 -1.77
N LEU A 47 -1.29 8.27 -2.36
CA LEU A 47 -0.44 7.28 -1.71
C LEU A 47 1.00 7.75 -1.54
N ASN A 48 1.53 8.55 -2.46
CA ASN A 48 2.88 9.09 -2.32
C ASN A 48 2.98 10.01 -1.10
N GLU A 49 2.00 10.87 -0.88
CA GLU A 49 1.91 11.76 0.29
C GLU A 49 1.78 10.97 1.60
N ILE A 50 0.91 9.95 1.61
CA ILE A 50 0.70 9.10 2.79
C ILE A 50 2.00 8.38 3.18
N PHE A 51 2.69 7.78 2.21
CA PHE A 51 3.90 7.00 2.48
C PHE A 51 5.16 7.84 2.64
N ALA A 52 5.15 9.11 2.25
CA ALA A 52 6.28 10.01 2.48
C ALA A 52 6.64 10.16 3.96
N ALA A 53 5.68 9.99 4.85
CA ALA A 53 5.87 10.01 6.30
C ALA A 53 6.33 8.67 6.90
N THR A 54 6.44 7.63 6.10
CA THR A 54 6.88 6.29 6.55
C THR A 54 8.40 6.14 6.42
N PRO A 55 9.02 5.14 7.12
CA PRO A 55 10.47 4.91 7.00
C PRO A 55 10.96 4.65 5.58
N HIS A 56 10.18 3.95 4.77
CA HIS A 56 10.54 3.65 3.38
C HIS A 56 10.24 4.79 2.40
N ARG A 57 9.43 5.78 2.80
CA ARG A 57 9.06 6.98 2.06
C ARG A 57 8.35 6.76 0.73
N VAL A 58 8.20 5.53 0.29
CA VAL A 58 7.51 5.16 -0.96
C VAL A 58 6.46 4.08 -0.68
N PRO A 59 5.33 4.09 -1.39
CA PRO A 59 4.35 3.02 -1.28
C PRO A 59 4.94 1.68 -1.76
N PRO A 60 4.69 0.57 -1.06
CA PRO A 60 5.03 -0.74 -1.59
C PRO A 60 4.12 -1.13 -2.75
N ALA A 61 4.56 -2.07 -3.58
CA ALA A 61 3.73 -2.61 -4.65
C ALA A 61 2.42 -3.17 -4.09
N GLY A 62 1.30 -2.88 -4.75
CA GLY A 62 -0.03 -3.31 -4.32
C GLY A 62 -0.65 -2.49 -3.19
N ALA A 63 -0.02 -1.40 -2.74
CA ALA A 63 -0.61 -0.49 -1.77
C ALA A 63 -1.93 0.10 -2.29
N GLY A 64 -2.96 0.16 -1.44
CA GLY A 64 -4.28 0.65 -1.78
C GLY A 64 -5.20 -0.37 -2.46
N GLU A 65 -4.70 -1.54 -2.82
CA GLU A 65 -5.47 -2.59 -3.49
C GLU A 65 -6.28 -3.48 -2.52
N CYS A 66 -6.06 -3.37 -1.23
CA CYS A 66 -6.77 -4.14 -0.21
C CYS A 66 -8.23 -3.68 -0.04
N ALA A 67 -9.07 -4.56 0.50
CA ALA A 67 -10.50 -4.30 0.64
C ALA A 67 -10.82 -3.14 1.59
N ALA A 68 -10.16 -3.04 2.73
CA ALA A 68 -10.45 -2.02 3.74
C ALA A 68 -10.31 -0.59 3.22
N PRO A 69 -9.19 -0.20 2.57
CA PRO A 69 -9.09 1.13 1.98
C PRO A 69 -10.17 1.42 0.94
N LYS A 70 -10.53 0.46 0.12
CA LYS A 70 -11.57 0.61 -0.91
C LYS A 70 -12.95 0.84 -0.30
N LEU A 71 -13.29 0.07 0.73
CA LEU A 71 -14.56 0.21 1.45
C LEU A 71 -14.67 1.57 2.15
N LEU A 72 -13.62 2.00 2.84
CA LEU A 72 -13.59 3.30 3.50
C LEU A 72 -13.66 4.45 2.49
N GLN A 73 -12.93 4.35 1.38
CA GLN A 73 -12.98 5.35 0.31
C GLN A 73 -14.39 5.51 -0.23
N TYR A 74 -15.07 4.41 -0.49
CA TYR A 74 -16.46 4.45 -0.94
C TYR A 74 -17.37 5.08 0.12
N ALA A 75 -17.24 4.67 1.37
CA ALA A 75 -18.04 5.21 2.46
C ALA A 75 -17.87 6.73 2.60
N PHE A 76 -16.65 7.22 2.65
CA PHE A 76 -16.38 8.64 2.82
C PHE A 76 -16.78 9.49 1.61
N THR A 77 -16.57 8.99 0.40
CA THR A 77 -16.99 9.70 -0.82
C THR A 77 -18.51 9.70 -1.01
N SER A 78 -19.20 8.72 -0.46
CA SER A 78 -20.67 8.60 -0.54
C SER A 78 -21.39 9.22 0.67
N GLY A 79 -20.68 9.86 1.59
CA GLY A 79 -21.26 10.46 2.78
C GLY A 79 -21.76 9.44 3.81
N LEU A 80 -21.28 8.22 3.75
CA LEU A 80 -21.59 7.17 4.72
C LEU A 80 -20.66 7.25 5.93
N HIS A 81 -21.19 6.90 7.09
CA HIS A 81 -20.43 6.86 8.34
C HIS A 81 -20.15 5.41 8.73
N PRO A 82 -18.90 4.92 8.63
CA PRO A 82 -18.55 3.57 9.07
C PRO A 82 -18.77 3.39 10.57
N VAL A 83 -19.42 2.30 10.96
CA VAL A 83 -19.73 1.99 12.36
C VAL A 83 -18.81 0.89 12.88
N ALA A 84 -18.59 -0.15 12.09
CA ALA A 84 -17.72 -1.26 12.45
C ALA A 84 -17.15 -1.91 11.17
N MET A 85 -15.99 -2.52 11.30
CA MET A 85 -15.34 -3.23 10.20
C MET A 85 -14.57 -4.44 10.74
N ALA A 86 -14.61 -5.53 10.00
CA ALA A 86 -13.79 -6.71 10.26
C ALA A 86 -13.31 -7.27 8.92
N GLU A 87 -12.11 -7.83 8.92
CA GLU A 87 -11.53 -8.44 7.74
C GLU A 87 -11.33 -9.95 7.97
N PHE A 88 -11.69 -10.75 7.00
CA PHE A 88 -11.44 -12.18 7.02
C PHE A 88 -10.86 -12.62 5.68
N TRP A 89 -10.12 -13.72 5.70
CA TRP A 89 -9.54 -14.26 4.48
C TRP A 89 -10.59 -15.06 3.70
N TRP A 90 -10.60 -14.86 2.39
CA TRP A 90 -11.44 -15.61 1.48
C TRP A 90 -10.60 -16.20 0.35
N GLY A 91 -10.62 -17.53 0.23
CA GLY A 91 -9.91 -18.25 -0.81
C GLY A 91 -8.73 -19.08 -0.29
N ALA A 92 -7.90 -19.55 -1.23
CA ALA A 92 -6.73 -20.36 -0.92
C ALA A 92 -5.65 -19.52 -0.21
N SER A 93 -4.88 -20.20 0.66
CA SER A 93 -3.76 -19.55 1.34
C SER A 93 -2.70 -19.08 0.34
N PRO A 94 -2.17 -17.84 0.48
CA PRO A 94 -1.05 -17.39 -0.32
C PRO A 94 0.23 -18.15 0.03
N ARG A 95 1.21 -18.17 -0.88
CA ARG A 95 2.49 -18.85 -0.64
C ARG A 95 3.37 -18.14 0.40
N SER A 96 3.16 -16.84 0.59
CA SER A 96 3.98 -16.02 1.48
C SER A 96 3.70 -16.24 2.96
N GLU A 97 2.48 -16.62 3.32
CA GLU A 97 2.06 -16.86 4.70
C GLU A 97 0.81 -17.74 4.74
N GLU A 98 0.60 -18.45 5.83
CA GLU A 98 -0.59 -19.28 5.99
C GLU A 98 -1.79 -18.41 6.34
N ARG A 99 -2.87 -18.54 5.55
CA ARG A 99 -4.17 -17.91 5.76
C ARG A 99 -5.28 -18.93 5.60
N LEU A 100 -6.18 -19.00 6.57
CA LEU A 100 -7.32 -19.92 6.54
C LEU A 100 -8.58 -19.18 6.13
N GLN A 101 -9.32 -19.74 5.17
CA GLN A 101 -10.58 -19.15 4.71
C GLN A 101 -11.57 -19.00 5.86
N GLY A 102 -12.19 -17.82 5.96
CA GLY A 102 -13.14 -17.48 7.00
C GLY A 102 -12.56 -17.01 8.32
N GLU A 103 -11.25 -17.13 8.52
CA GLU A 103 -10.57 -16.62 9.71
C GLU A 103 -10.32 -15.11 9.60
N TYR A 104 -10.39 -14.42 10.74
CA TYR A 104 -10.11 -12.98 10.82
C TYR A 104 -8.62 -12.73 10.94
N TYR A 105 -8.16 -11.73 10.19
CA TYR A 105 -6.76 -11.29 10.22
C TYR A 105 -6.69 -9.77 10.31
N PRO A 106 -5.72 -9.22 11.05
CA PRO A 106 -5.51 -7.79 11.09
C PRO A 106 -4.99 -7.27 9.74
N ALA A 107 -5.23 -5.98 9.47
CA ALA A 107 -4.63 -5.30 8.34
C ALA A 107 -3.09 -5.38 8.41
N CYS A 108 -2.43 -5.55 7.27
CA CYS A 108 -0.97 -5.60 7.25
C CYS A 108 -0.37 -4.24 7.66
N SER A 109 0.75 -4.28 8.39
CA SER A 109 1.40 -3.07 8.90
C SER A 109 2.12 -2.26 7.82
N SER A 110 2.59 -2.93 6.76
CA SER A 110 3.44 -2.32 5.74
C SER A 110 2.68 -1.64 4.60
N LYS A 111 1.55 -2.19 4.19
CA LYS A 111 0.74 -1.66 3.07
C LYS A 111 -0.50 -0.92 3.56
N CYS A 112 -1.35 -1.61 4.30
CA CYS A 112 -2.62 -1.06 4.76
C CYS A 112 -2.48 -0.15 5.97
N GLY A 113 -1.51 -0.42 6.86
CA GLY A 113 -1.33 0.33 8.11
C GLY A 113 -1.25 1.84 7.92
N PRO A 114 -0.30 2.35 7.10
CA PRO A 114 -0.19 3.80 6.87
C PRO A 114 -1.44 4.41 6.22
N ILE A 115 -2.07 3.70 5.30
CA ILE A 115 -3.29 4.15 4.61
C ILE A 115 -4.44 4.25 5.61
N LEU A 116 -4.68 3.21 6.41
CA LEU A 116 -5.74 3.19 7.41
C LEU A 116 -5.51 4.23 8.51
N ARG A 117 -4.27 4.43 8.93
CA ARG A 117 -3.93 5.47 9.90
C ARG A 117 -4.35 6.85 9.43
N PHE A 118 -4.20 7.15 8.15
CA PHE A 118 -4.68 8.38 7.55
C PHE A 118 -6.21 8.39 7.40
N MET A 119 -6.79 7.33 6.81
CA MET A 119 -8.22 7.30 6.48
C MET A 119 -9.12 7.30 7.72
N LEU A 120 -8.67 6.73 8.82
CA LEU A 120 -9.43 6.67 10.07
C LEU A 120 -9.38 7.97 10.89
N GLN A 121 -8.59 8.95 10.49
CA GLN A 121 -8.57 10.26 11.16
C GLN A 121 -9.96 10.93 11.06
N GLY A 122 -10.50 11.28 12.19
CA GLY A 122 -11.84 11.85 12.30
C GLY A 122 -12.93 10.86 12.72
N LEU A 123 -12.59 9.57 12.81
CA LEU A 123 -13.43 8.54 13.42
C LEU A 123 -12.95 8.25 14.85
N ASP A 124 -13.90 7.92 15.70
CA ASP A 124 -13.60 7.36 17.02
C ASP A 124 -13.36 5.84 16.83
N VAL A 125 -12.10 5.44 16.93
CA VAL A 125 -11.67 4.05 16.72
C VAL A 125 -10.88 3.55 17.92
N GLU A 126 -10.99 2.25 18.20
CA GLU A 126 -10.17 1.61 19.21
C GLU A 126 -8.69 1.63 18.81
N PRO A 127 -7.76 1.64 19.80
CA PRO A 127 -6.33 1.57 19.52
C PRO A 127 -5.99 0.34 18.68
N ASN A 128 -5.04 0.49 17.75
CA ASN A 128 -4.57 -0.62 16.94
C ASN A 128 -3.84 -1.65 17.84
N PRO A 129 -4.34 -2.90 17.95
CA PRO A 129 -3.73 -3.90 18.82
C PRO A 129 -2.33 -4.33 18.37
N LEU A 130 -1.95 -4.03 17.13
CA LEU A 130 -0.60 -4.32 16.60
C LEU A 130 0.40 -3.20 16.92
N GLU A 131 -0.05 -2.02 17.29
CA GLU A 131 0.84 -0.96 17.75
C GLU A 131 1.19 -1.22 19.21
N LYS A 132 2.49 -1.46 19.47
CA LYS A 132 2.97 -1.54 20.85
C LYS A 132 2.67 -0.21 21.53
N ALA A 133 1.95 -0.26 22.64
CA ALA A 133 1.81 0.90 23.49
C ALA A 133 3.20 1.48 23.80
N PRO A 134 3.41 2.81 23.73
CA PRO A 134 4.67 3.37 24.16
C PRO A 134 4.92 2.90 25.57
N LEU A 135 6.12 2.36 25.81
CA LEU A 135 6.55 2.03 27.17
C LEU A 135 6.52 3.35 27.93
N ILE A 136 5.53 3.51 28.77
CA ILE A 136 5.47 4.64 29.69
C ILE A 136 6.61 4.41 30.68
N PRO A 137 7.59 5.32 30.79
CA PRO A 137 8.67 5.17 31.73
C PRO A 137 8.19 5.20 33.17
#